data_7f65e005e8219b4aa8d8ee2acff6f5d4
#
_entry.id   7f65e005e8219b4aa8d8ee2acff6f5d4
#
_cell.length_a   1.000
_cell.length_b   1.000
_cell.length_c   1.000
_cell.angle_alpha   90.00
_cell.angle_beta   90.00
_cell.angle_gamma   90.00
#
_symmetry.space_group_name_H-M   'P 1'
#
loop_
_entity.id
_entity.type
_entity.pdbx_description
1 polymer ?
#
loop_
_entity_poly.entity_id
_entity_poly.type
_entity_poly.pdbx_seq_one_letter_code
_entity_poly.pdbx_strand_id
1 'polypeptide(L)'
;KNTVLLLFSGYFLGYFLMAVTGMPAVLMAAFLLVGFAKGGALNNCTILVKDKSADRTRGMNILHACYASGALLCPFLAASLLEINDTLPMVGVAVTGLLLWMIFLTAGLPGAVKEKNGERGKISFAFLKDPKFWLITGLLFCQNAAETSVTGWLVTYYKDMGILSGSFAAYTVTVMWGATLIARLLIAFVFPVHHIFRTLAWMGGCCSVLYCGLVYMQHPAGAIAMLFAFAFAMAGVNPIAVAGAGREMNATSLGVMLPVAGIGAIVMPWLIGVIADRVGLVTGMFCNLIPCVGILVFSVLILKYQAKN
;
A
#
# COMPACT_ATOMS: atom_id res chain seq x y z
N LYS A 1 22.69 2.32 6.28
CA LYS A 1 22.16 2.56 7.61
C LYS A 1 21.84 4.04 7.83
N ASN A 2 22.79 4.95 7.66
CA ASN A 2 22.60 6.39 7.93
C ASN A 2 21.47 7.03 7.14
N THR A 3 21.32 6.72 5.85
CA THR A 3 20.22 7.21 5.01
C THR A 3 18.85 6.76 5.55
N VAL A 4 18.75 5.50 5.99
CA VAL A 4 17.53 4.97 6.55
C VAL A 4 17.20 5.66 7.87
N LEU A 5 18.17 5.82 8.76
CA LEU A 5 17.99 6.54 10.02
C LEU A 5 17.54 7.99 9.82
N LEU A 6 18.14 8.68 8.85
CA LEU A 6 17.76 10.05 8.50
C LEU A 6 16.31 10.10 8.00
N LEU A 7 15.91 9.17 7.13
CA LEU A 7 14.54 9.12 6.63
C LEU A 7 13.54 8.76 7.73
N PHE A 8 13.85 7.78 8.57
CA PHE A 8 12.99 7.40 9.69
C PHE A 8 12.80 8.51 10.72
N SER A 9 13.77 9.42 10.88
CA SER A 9 13.61 10.55 11.81
C SER A 9 12.43 11.44 11.43
N GLY A 10 12.07 11.50 10.16
CA GLY A 10 10.92 12.25 9.67
C GLY A 10 9.57 11.76 10.22
N TYR A 11 9.46 10.50 10.67
CA TYR A 11 8.23 10.02 11.29
C TYR A 11 8.01 10.71 12.64
N PHE A 12 8.92 10.52 13.59
CA PHE A 12 8.70 11.06 14.93
C PHE A 12 8.73 12.59 14.95
N LEU A 13 9.58 13.23 14.15
CA LEU A 13 9.62 14.69 14.04
C LEU A 13 8.34 15.25 13.43
N GLY A 14 7.84 14.64 12.36
CA GLY A 14 6.63 15.10 11.69
C GLY A 14 5.39 14.96 12.58
N TYR A 15 5.18 13.81 13.21
CA TYR A 15 4.05 13.62 14.13
C TYR A 15 4.19 14.45 15.40
N PHE A 16 5.40 14.68 15.91
CA PHE A 16 5.63 15.60 17.00
C PHE A 16 5.24 17.04 16.63
N LEU A 17 5.64 17.50 15.45
CA LEU A 17 5.23 18.82 14.95
C LEU A 17 3.70 18.94 14.84
N MET A 18 3.02 17.90 14.34
CA MET A 18 1.55 17.88 14.28
C MET A 18 0.90 17.92 15.67
N ALA A 19 1.55 17.39 16.70
CA ALA A 19 1.04 17.39 18.07
C ALA A 19 1.16 18.76 18.75
N VAL A 20 2.20 19.53 18.43
CA VAL A 20 2.53 20.78 19.19
C VAL A 20 2.08 22.05 18.49
N THR A 21 1.56 22.00 17.25
CA THR A 21 1.17 23.21 16.54
C THR A 21 -0.08 23.02 15.67
N GLY A 22 -0.92 24.05 15.63
CA GLY A 22 -2.04 24.18 14.70
C GLY A 22 -1.73 25.10 13.50
N MET A 23 -0.50 25.61 13.35
CA MET A 23 -0.13 26.52 12.26
C MET A 23 -0.16 25.80 10.91
N PRO A 24 -0.97 26.22 9.91
CA PRO A 24 -1.12 25.50 8.64
C PRO A 24 0.20 25.25 7.89
N ALA A 25 1.10 26.25 7.87
CA ALA A 25 2.39 26.11 7.20
C ALA A 25 3.28 25.03 7.84
N VAL A 26 3.29 24.94 9.17
CA VAL A 26 4.06 23.92 9.91
C VAL A 26 3.42 22.54 9.73
N LEU A 27 2.09 22.46 9.73
CA LEU A 27 1.38 21.21 9.43
C LEU A 27 1.69 20.70 8.01
N MET A 28 1.70 21.59 7.01
CA MET A 28 2.10 21.22 5.64
C MET A 28 3.54 20.68 5.60
N ALA A 29 4.47 21.34 6.29
CA ALA A 29 5.85 20.88 6.38
C ALA A 29 5.95 19.51 7.10
N ALA A 30 5.19 19.33 8.17
CA ALA A 30 5.12 18.05 8.89
C ALA A 30 4.56 16.92 8.01
N PHE A 31 3.49 17.15 7.24
CA PHE A 31 2.96 16.19 6.28
C PHE A 31 3.97 15.82 5.20
N LEU A 32 4.70 16.80 4.65
CA LEU A 32 5.77 16.55 3.69
C LEU A 32 6.87 15.68 4.32
N LEU A 33 7.29 16.01 5.54
CA LEU A 33 8.33 15.27 6.26
C LEU A 33 7.93 13.81 6.51
N VAL A 34 6.69 13.58 6.98
CA VAL A 34 6.13 12.23 7.16
C VAL A 34 6.02 11.50 5.82
N GLY A 35 5.60 12.18 4.76
CA GLY A 35 5.51 11.62 3.41
C GLY A 35 6.86 11.13 2.89
N PHE A 36 7.91 11.94 3.03
CA PHE A 36 9.29 11.55 2.69
C PHE A 36 9.78 10.38 3.53
N ALA A 37 9.51 10.40 4.84
CA ALA A 37 9.86 9.32 5.74
C ALA A 37 9.16 8.01 5.35
N LYS A 38 7.86 8.05 5.08
CA LYS A 38 7.06 6.89 4.66
C LYS A 38 7.56 6.30 3.35
N GLY A 39 7.75 7.13 2.33
CA GLY A 39 8.24 6.68 1.02
C GLY A 39 9.64 6.09 1.12
N GLY A 40 10.55 6.76 1.82
CA GLY A 40 11.92 6.30 2.03
C GLY A 40 11.99 5.00 2.83
N ALA A 41 11.22 4.88 3.92
CA ALA A 41 11.16 3.69 4.74
C ALA A 41 10.64 2.48 3.95
N LEU A 42 9.49 2.63 3.29
CA LEU A 42 8.87 1.55 2.53
C LEU A 42 9.79 1.06 1.41
N ASN A 43 10.39 1.97 0.64
CA ASN A 43 11.29 1.61 -0.45
C ASN A 43 12.53 0.88 0.06
N ASN A 44 13.18 1.37 1.11
CA ASN A 44 14.36 0.72 1.67
C ASN A 44 14.05 -0.66 2.25
N CYS A 45 12.94 -0.81 2.98
CA CYS A 45 12.49 -2.11 3.50
C CYS A 45 12.17 -3.07 2.36
N THR A 46 11.49 -2.61 1.31
CA THR A 46 11.17 -3.41 0.11
C THR A 46 12.43 -3.93 -0.56
N ILE A 47 13.43 -3.07 -0.79
CA ILE A 47 14.71 -3.46 -1.40
C ILE A 47 15.42 -4.47 -0.51
N LEU A 48 15.55 -4.18 0.78
CA LEU A 48 16.24 -5.04 1.73
C LEU A 48 15.61 -6.44 1.83
N VAL A 49 14.29 -6.50 1.95
CA VAL A 49 13.56 -7.77 2.05
C VAL A 49 13.64 -8.53 0.75
N LYS A 50 13.45 -7.85 -0.41
CA LYS A 50 13.58 -8.47 -1.73
C LYS A 50 14.97 -9.09 -1.94
N ASP A 51 16.03 -8.42 -1.51
CA ASP A 51 17.41 -8.86 -1.76
C ASP A 51 17.88 -9.94 -0.76
N LYS A 52 17.37 -9.94 0.47
CA LYS A 52 17.81 -10.83 1.54
C LYS A 52 16.91 -12.04 1.76
N SER A 53 15.66 -12.02 1.29
CA SER A 53 14.75 -13.16 1.46
C SER A 53 15.10 -14.29 0.50
N ALA A 54 15.20 -15.52 1.03
CA ALA A 54 15.34 -16.73 0.23
C ALA A 54 14.10 -16.95 -0.67
N ASP A 55 12.91 -16.81 -0.08
CA ASP A 55 11.64 -16.70 -0.79
C ASP A 55 11.15 -15.25 -0.76
N ARG A 56 11.20 -14.60 -1.91
CA ARG A 56 10.84 -13.19 -2.06
C ARG A 56 9.36 -12.95 -1.84
N THR A 57 8.52 -13.83 -2.39
CA THR A 57 7.07 -13.70 -2.26
C THR A 57 6.66 -13.79 -0.79
N ARG A 58 7.23 -14.75 -0.07
CA ARG A 58 7.03 -14.89 1.37
C ARG A 58 7.53 -13.65 2.12
N GLY A 59 8.76 -13.22 1.87
CA GLY A 59 9.35 -12.05 2.53
C GLY A 59 8.56 -10.77 2.31
N MET A 60 8.12 -10.53 1.06
CA MET A 60 7.31 -9.37 0.72
C MET A 60 5.94 -9.41 1.38
N ASN A 61 5.28 -10.56 1.44
CA ASN A 61 4.00 -10.69 2.13
C ASN A 61 4.14 -10.47 3.64
N ILE A 62 5.22 -10.94 4.29
CA ILE A 62 5.50 -10.66 5.70
C ILE A 62 5.71 -9.16 5.93
N LEU A 63 6.52 -8.49 5.10
CA LEU A 63 6.73 -7.04 5.18
C LEU A 63 5.41 -6.27 5.11
N HIS A 64 4.58 -6.63 4.13
CA HIS A 64 3.28 -5.99 3.95
C HIS A 64 2.23 -6.42 4.99
N ALA A 65 2.38 -7.59 5.64
CA ALA A 65 1.56 -8.00 6.79
C ALA A 65 1.89 -7.13 8.01
N CYS A 66 3.16 -6.80 8.26
CA CYS A 66 3.55 -5.84 9.30
C CYS A 66 2.91 -4.46 9.06
N TYR A 67 2.87 -4.00 7.79
CA TYR A 67 2.16 -2.77 7.46
C TYR A 67 0.66 -2.86 7.77
N ALA A 68 0.01 -3.96 7.36
CA ALA A 68 -1.41 -4.19 7.59
C ALA A 68 -1.74 -4.29 9.10
N SER A 69 -0.85 -4.87 9.90
CA SER A 69 -1.00 -4.91 11.37
C SER A 69 -1.01 -3.50 11.97
N GLY A 70 -0.12 -2.63 11.52
CA GLY A 70 -0.10 -1.23 11.93
C GLY A 70 -1.37 -0.48 11.51
N ALA A 71 -1.82 -0.69 10.26
CA ALA A 71 -3.04 -0.08 9.74
C ALA A 71 -4.31 -0.57 10.46
N LEU A 72 -4.31 -1.82 10.94
CA LEU A 72 -5.38 -2.40 11.74
C LEU A 72 -5.41 -1.85 13.17
N LEU A 73 -4.24 -1.74 13.83
CA LEU A 73 -4.16 -1.39 15.25
C LEU A 73 -4.18 0.13 15.51
N CYS A 74 -3.61 0.92 14.59
CA CYS A 74 -3.46 2.36 14.76
C CYS A 74 -4.80 3.10 15.01
N PRO A 75 -5.91 2.83 14.30
CA PRO A 75 -7.19 3.48 14.57
C PRO A 75 -7.73 3.25 15.98
N PHE A 76 -7.56 2.04 16.53
CA PHE A 76 -8.00 1.72 17.90
C PHE A 76 -7.17 2.47 18.93
N LEU A 77 -5.84 2.48 18.78
CA LEU A 77 -4.94 3.23 19.66
C LEU A 77 -5.24 4.74 19.57
N ALA A 78 -5.46 5.25 18.36
CA ALA A 78 -5.80 6.65 18.18
C ALA A 78 -7.13 7.01 18.84
N ALA A 79 -8.18 6.19 18.68
CA ALA A 79 -9.48 6.41 19.31
C ALA A 79 -9.38 6.43 20.84
N SER A 80 -8.69 5.46 21.43
CA SER A 80 -8.51 5.40 22.88
C SER A 80 -7.72 6.60 23.44
N LEU A 81 -6.77 7.13 22.70
CA LEU A 81 -5.99 8.31 23.09
C LEU A 81 -6.77 9.61 22.89
N LEU A 82 -7.65 9.69 21.88
CA LEU A 82 -8.52 10.83 21.62
C LEU A 82 -9.53 11.07 22.76
N GLU A 83 -9.98 10.01 23.43
CA GLU A 83 -10.87 10.13 24.61
C GLU A 83 -10.19 10.87 25.77
N ILE A 84 -8.87 10.90 25.82
CA ILE A 84 -8.07 11.55 26.88
C ILE A 84 -7.71 12.98 26.45
N ASN A 85 -7.17 13.16 25.25
CA ASN A 85 -6.77 14.45 24.72
C ASN A 85 -6.55 14.38 23.19
N ASP A 86 -6.94 15.44 22.47
CA ASP A 86 -6.89 15.53 21.00
C ASP A 86 -5.48 15.41 20.42
N THR A 87 -4.44 15.76 21.17
CA THR A 87 -3.05 15.72 20.70
C THR A 87 -2.36 14.37 20.97
N LEU A 88 -2.87 13.58 21.94
CA LEU A 88 -2.26 12.33 22.36
C LEU A 88 -2.08 11.29 21.25
N PRO A 89 -2.98 11.13 20.26
CA PRO A 89 -2.73 10.23 19.15
C PRO A 89 -1.46 10.56 18.37
N MET A 90 -1.23 11.84 18.10
CA MET A 90 -0.02 12.30 17.38
C MET A 90 1.24 12.09 18.22
N VAL A 91 1.17 12.38 19.52
CA VAL A 91 2.26 12.10 20.47
C VAL A 91 2.56 10.60 20.55
N GLY A 92 1.53 9.76 20.62
CA GLY A 92 1.67 8.30 20.67
C GLY A 92 2.39 7.75 19.43
N VAL A 93 2.02 8.21 18.24
CA VAL A 93 2.69 7.84 17.00
C VAL A 93 4.13 8.37 16.96
N ALA A 94 4.38 9.61 17.41
CA ALA A 94 5.72 10.19 17.49
C ALA A 94 6.63 9.38 18.43
N VAL A 95 6.15 9.05 19.61
CA VAL A 95 6.90 8.22 20.60
C VAL A 95 7.19 6.83 20.05
N THR A 96 6.20 6.18 19.42
CA THR A 96 6.40 4.87 18.78
C THR A 96 7.45 4.97 17.67
N GLY A 97 7.40 6.01 16.84
CA GLY A 97 8.39 6.28 15.80
C GLY A 97 9.80 6.48 16.36
N LEU A 98 9.94 7.22 17.46
CA LEU A 98 11.21 7.44 18.15
C LEU A 98 11.76 6.13 18.73
N LEU A 99 10.93 5.31 19.37
CA LEU A 99 11.34 4.02 19.94
C LEU A 99 11.84 3.08 18.83
N LEU A 100 11.11 2.98 17.72
CA LEU A 100 11.53 2.18 16.56
C LEU A 100 12.83 2.73 15.95
N TRP A 101 13.01 4.04 15.90
CA TRP A 101 14.25 4.67 15.43
C TRP A 101 15.44 4.32 16.35
N MET A 102 15.27 4.34 17.67
CA MET A 102 16.28 3.91 18.64
C MET A 102 16.63 2.42 18.48
N ILE A 103 15.65 1.54 18.30
CA ILE A 103 15.88 0.12 18.01
C ILE A 103 16.69 -0.03 16.72
N PHE A 104 16.36 0.77 15.69
CA PHE A 104 17.06 0.73 14.40
C PHE A 104 18.52 1.25 14.49
N LEU A 105 18.82 2.15 15.44
CA LEU A 105 20.19 2.57 15.76
C LEU A 105 21.07 1.41 16.20
N THR A 106 20.51 0.51 17.01
CA THR A 106 21.24 -0.65 17.56
C THR A 106 21.28 -1.81 16.56
N ALA A 107 20.38 -1.85 15.58
CA ALA A 107 20.32 -2.92 14.59
C ALA A 107 21.59 -3.01 13.75
N GLY A 108 22.15 -4.21 13.69
CA GLY A 108 23.29 -4.57 12.84
C GLY A 108 22.86 -4.70 11.36
N LEU A 109 22.53 -3.60 10.71
CA LEU A 109 22.19 -3.65 9.29
C LEU A 109 23.45 -3.92 8.44
N PRO A 110 23.33 -4.78 7.40
CA PRO A 110 24.43 -4.96 6.47
C PRO A 110 24.85 -3.60 5.92
N GLY A 111 26.16 -3.31 6.02
CA GLY A 111 26.72 -2.11 5.39
C GLY A 111 26.43 -2.12 3.89
N ALA A 112 26.46 -0.96 3.25
CA ALA A 112 26.44 -0.89 1.80
C ALA A 112 27.52 -1.85 1.29
N VAL A 113 27.16 -2.77 0.40
CA VAL A 113 28.13 -3.61 -0.31
C VAL A 113 29.05 -2.63 -1.02
N LYS A 114 30.29 -2.48 -0.52
CA LYS A 114 31.31 -1.79 -1.25
C LYS A 114 31.55 -2.64 -2.49
N GLU A 115 31.07 -2.19 -3.63
CA GLU A 115 31.50 -2.75 -4.90
C GLU A 115 33.02 -2.69 -4.93
N LYS A 116 33.63 -3.86 -5.13
CA LYS A 116 35.07 -4.09 -5.01
C LYS A 116 35.95 -3.25 -5.96
N ASN A 117 35.35 -2.55 -6.89
CA ASN A 117 36.05 -1.73 -7.87
C ASN A 117 35.49 -0.31 -7.82
N GLY A 118 35.97 0.58 -7.03
CA GLY A 118 35.82 2.02 -6.92
C GLY A 118 35.00 2.85 -7.94
N GLU A 119 34.38 2.22 -8.90
CA GLU A 119 33.38 2.77 -9.80
C GLU A 119 32.04 2.85 -9.05
N ARG A 120 31.68 4.05 -8.63
CA ARG A 120 30.27 4.35 -8.38
C ARG A 120 29.54 3.97 -9.66
N GLY A 121 28.86 2.81 -9.66
CA GLY A 121 28.14 2.34 -10.82
C GLY A 121 27.28 3.47 -11.38
N LYS A 122 27.51 3.84 -12.65
CA LYS A 122 26.74 4.89 -13.31
C LYS A 122 25.26 4.52 -13.17
N ILE A 123 24.46 5.42 -12.62
CA ILE A 123 23.02 5.22 -12.53
C ILE A 123 22.52 4.97 -13.96
N SER A 124 22.08 3.75 -14.24
CA SER A 124 21.56 3.38 -15.54
C SER A 124 20.03 3.45 -15.53
N PHE A 125 19.47 4.17 -16.46
CA PHE A 125 18.03 4.25 -16.71
C PHE A 125 17.58 3.32 -17.86
N ALA A 126 18.40 2.32 -18.21
CA ALA A 126 18.08 1.39 -19.29
C ALA A 126 16.75 0.64 -19.08
N PHE A 127 16.35 0.41 -17.81
CA PHE A 127 15.08 -0.21 -17.45
C PHE A 127 13.84 0.57 -17.96
N LEU A 128 13.94 1.87 -18.23
CA LEU A 128 12.85 2.66 -18.82
C LEU A 128 12.50 2.23 -20.24
N LYS A 129 13.41 1.52 -20.92
CA LYS A 129 13.18 0.96 -22.26
C LYS A 129 12.57 -0.46 -22.20
N ASP A 130 12.55 -1.08 -21.02
CA ASP A 130 11.98 -2.43 -20.85
C ASP A 130 10.45 -2.39 -20.72
N PRO A 131 9.70 -2.98 -21.66
CA PRO A 131 8.25 -3.06 -21.55
C PRO A 131 7.76 -3.73 -20.27
N LYS A 132 8.49 -4.73 -19.74
CA LYS A 132 8.17 -5.42 -18.50
C LYS A 132 8.13 -4.45 -17.31
N PHE A 133 9.04 -3.47 -17.28
CA PHE A 133 9.06 -2.43 -16.26
C PHE A 133 7.73 -1.66 -16.22
N TRP A 134 7.25 -1.20 -17.38
CA TRP A 134 6.02 -0.42 -17.48
C TRP A 134 4.76 -1.26 -17.23
N LEU A 135 4.77 -2.52 -17.65
CA LEU A 135 3.66 -3.43 -17.38
C LEU A 135 3.49 -3.69 -15.88
N ILE A 136 4.59 -3.92 -15.15
CA ILE A 136 4.53 -4.11 -13.69
C ILE A 136 4.20 -2.78 -12.99
N THR A 137 4.73 -1.66 -13.45
CA THR A 137 4.39 -0.33 -12.94
C THR A 137 2.90 -0.04 -13.11
N GLY A 138 2.33 -0.35 -14.28
CA GLY A 138 0.89 -0.19 -14.56
C GLY A 138 0.03 -1.10 -13.68
N LEU A 139 0.45 -2.35 -13.45
CA LEU A 139 -0.23 -3.25 -12.52
C LEU A 139 -0.27 -2.68 -11.11
N LEU A 140 0.88 -2.23 -10.60
CA LEU A 140 0.99 -1.63 -9.27
C LEU A 140 0.24 -0.29 -9.16
N PHE A 141 0.22 0.52 -10.24
CA PHE A 141 -0.60 1.73 -10.32
C PHE A 141 -2.08 1.40 -10.14
N CYS A 142 -2.59 0.41 -10.87
CA CYS A 142 -3.97 -0.04 -10.76
C CYS A 142 -4.29 -0.60 -9.37
N GLN A 143 -3.38 -1.37 -8.79
CA GLN A 143 -3.55 -1.90 -7.44
C GLN A 143 -3.63 -0.77 -6.39
N ASN A 144 -2.69 0.19 -6.42
CA ASN A 144 -2.70 1.33 -5.51
C ASN A 144 -3.96 2.18 -5.68
N ALA A 145 -4.38 2.41 -6.94
CA ALA A 145 -5.61 3.11 -7.27
C ALA A 145 -6.84 2.43 -6.65
N ALA A 146 -6.99 1.11 -6.87
CA ALA A 146 -8.13 0.36 -6.39
C ALA A 146 -8.20 0.27 -4.86
N GLU A 147 -7.08 -0.04 -4.20
CA GLU A 147 -7.01 -0.19 -2.74
C GLU A 147 -7.27 1.14 -2.02
N THR A 148 -6.61 2.22 -2.47
CA THR A 148 -6.74 3.52 -1.81
C THR A 148 -8.12 4.15 -2.03
N SER A 149 -8.75 3.90 -3.17
CA SER A 149 -10.13 4.34 -3.42
C SER A 149 -11.13 3.69 -2.47
N VAL A 150 -11.01 2.39 -2.24
CA VAL A 150 -11.87 1.69 -1.28
C VAL A 150 -11.62 2.21 0.14
N THR A 151 -10.36 2.33 0.56
CA THR A 151 -10.02 2.82 1.90
C THR A 151 -10.52 4.25 2.14
N GLY A 152 -10.45 5.10 1.10
CA GLY A 152 -10.81 6.52 1.21
C GLY A 152 -12.31 6.80 1.11
N TRP A 153 -13.05 6.06 0.29
CA TRP A 153 -14.44 6.39 -0.02
C TRP A 153 -15.49 5.47 0.60
N LEU A 154 -15.13 4.25 1.00
CA LEU A 154 -16.12 3.23 1.36
C LEU A 154 -16.95 3.62 2.61
N VAL A 155 -16.32 4.24 3.60
CA VAL A 155 -17.03 4.73 4.80
C VAL A 155 -18.08 5.75 4.41
N THR A 156 -17.73 6.72 3.57
CA THR A 156 -18.63 7.75 3.05
C THR A 156 -19.73 7.11 2.23
N TYR A 157 -19.39 6.20 1.31
CA TYR A 157 -20.34 5.49 0.47
C TYR A 157 -21.40 4.73 1.28
N TYR A 158 -20.99 3.95 2.27
CA TYR A 158 -21.93 3.17 3.08
C TYR A 158 -22.81 4.04 3.97
N LYS A 159 -22.31 5.19 4.44
CA LYS A 159 -23.11 6.17 5.17
C LYS A 159 -24.13 6.86 4.27
N ASP A 160 -23.70 7.33 3.11
CA ASP A 160 -24.54 8.06 2.14
C ASP A 160 -25.68 7.18 1.61
N MET A 161 -25.38 5.91 1.34
CA MET A 161 -26.35 4.92 0.88
C MET A 161 -27.24 4.35 2.01
N GLY A 162 -27.00 4.73 3.27
CA GLY A 162 -27.75 4.21 4.41
C GLY A 162 -27.52 2.71 4.69
N ILE A 163 -26.47 2.10 4.12
CA ILE A 163 -26.17 0.67 4.27
C ILE A 163 -25.66 0.37 5.68
N LEU A 164 -24.77 1.23 6.21
CA LEU A 164 -24.23 1.10 7.56
C LEU A 164 -24.40 2.42 8.31
N SER A 165 -24.82 2.34 9.57
CA SER A 165 -24.89 3.49 10.46
C SER A 165 -23.52 4.04 10.81
N GLY A 166 -23.46 5.32 11.27
CA GLY A 166 -22.23 6.10 11.44
C GLY A 166 -21.07 5.39 12.15
N SER A 167 -21.34 4.71 13.27
CA SER A 167 -20.32 3.98 14.04
C SER A 167 -19.87 2.71 13.31
N PHE A 168 -20.82 1.93 12.77
CA PHE A 168 -20.50 0.70 12.06
C PHE A 168 -19.75 0.92 10.75
N ALA A 169 -20.01 2.03 10.05
CA ALA A 169 -19.29 2.36 8.83
C ALA A 169 -17.78 2.55 9.09
N ALA A 170 -17.39 3.06 10.24
CA ALA A 170 -15.98 3.21 10.61
C ALA A 170 -15.23 1.86 10.75
N TYR A 171 -15.93 0.79 11.18
CA TYR A 171 -15.34 -0.54 11.29
C TYR A 171 -15.03 -1.20 9.94
N THR A 172 -15.52 -0.66 8.81
CA THR A 172 -15.18 -1.18 7.48
C THR A 172 -13.68 -1.14 7.21
N VAL A 173 -12.98 -0.12 7.69
CA VAL A 173 -11.51 -0.01 7.58
C VAL A 173 -10.83 -1.14 8.35
N THR A 174 -11.34 -1.47 9.53
CA THR A 174 -10.85 -2.60 10.34
C THR A 174 -11.06 -3.94 9.63
N VAL A 175 -12.26 -4.16 9.05
CA VAL A 175 -12.56 -5.37 8.27
C VAL A 175 -11.61 -5.48 7.08
N MET A 176 -11.40 -4.40 6.35
CA MET A 176 -10.49 -4.37 5.20
C MET A 176 -9.06 -4.73 5.58
N TRP A 177 -8.50 -4.08 6.59
CA TRP A 177 -7.12 -4.36 7.01
C TRP A 177 -6.97 -5.71 7.71
N GLY A 178 -7.99 -6.17 8.43
CA GLY A 178 -8.05 -7.51 9.01
C GLY A 178 -8.03 -8.61 7.94
N ALA A 179 -8.87 -8.50 6.92
CA ALA A 179 -8.90 -9.41 5.78
C ALA A 179 -7.54 -9.40 5.03
N THR A 180 -6.99 -8.20 4.83
CA THR A 180 -5.69 -8.02 4.18
C THR A 180 -4.56 -8.69 4.97
N LEU A 181 -4.53 -8.53 6.29
CA LEU A 181 -3.55 -9.15 7.17
C LEU A 181 -3.63 -10.68 7.10
N ILE A 182 -4.84 -11.22 7.27
CA ILE A 182 -5.07 -12.68 7.20
C ILE A 182 -4.61 -13.25 5.86
N ALA A 183 -5.00 -12.63 4.75
CA ALA A 183 -4.63 -13.09 3.42
C ALA A 183 -3.11 -13.08 3.20
N ARG A 184 -2.42 -12.00 3.61
CA ARG A 184 -0.95 -11.89 3.50
C ARG A 184 -0.22 -12.94 4.32
N LEU A 185 -0.70 -13.24 5.54
CA LEU A 185 -0.13 -14.30 6.38
C LEU A 185 -0.38 -15.69 5.76
N LEU A 186 -1.57 -15.94 5.21
CA LEU A 186 -1.88 -17.20 4.52
C LEU A 186 -0.99 -17.39 3.29
N ILE A 187 -0.77 -16.35 2.48
CA ILE A 187 0.15 -16.40 1.33
C ILE A 187 1.59 -16.62 1.80
N ALA A 188 2.01 -16.02 2.90
CA ALA A 188 3.37 -16.15 3.40
C ALA A 188 3.68 -17.55 3.97
N PHE A 189 2.70 -18.18 4.63
CA PHE A 189 2.96 -19.37 5.44
C PHE A 189 2.23 -20.64 4.99
N VAL A 190 1.09 -20.50 4.29
CA VAL A 190 0.21 -21.64 3.95
C VAL A 190 0.12 -21.88 2.45
N PHE A 191 -0.02 -20.82 1.64
CA PHE A 191 -0.24 -20.91 0.20
C PHE A 191 0.93 -20.33 -0.60
N PRO A 192 2.02 -21.09 -0.83
CA PRO A 192 3.16 -20.59 -1.60
C PRO A 192 2.75 -20.27 -3.04
N VAL A 193 3.22 -19.13 -3.55
CA VAL A 193 2.91 -18.66 -4.90
C VAL A 193 3.95 -19.20 -5.89
N HIS A 194 3.58 -20.22 -6.68
CA HIS A 194 4.46 -20.81 -7.68
C HIS A 194 4.44 -20.08 -9.03
N HIS A 195 3.26 -19.57 -9.44
CA HIS A 195 3.05 -18.91 -10.72
C HIS A 195 2.59 -17.45 -10.52
N ILE A 196 3.55 -16.57 -10.29
CA ILE A 196 3.33 -15.18 -9.89
C ILE A 196 2.24 -14.49 -10.73
N PHE A 197 2.44 -14.33 -12.03
CA PHE A 197 1.54 -13.55 -12.87
C PHE A 197 0.22 -14.26 -13.19
N ARG A 198 0.17 -15.60 -13.14
CA ARG A 198 -1.12 -16.32 -13.18
C ARG A 198 -1.93 -16.05 -11.91
N THR A 199 -1.29 -16.13 -10.75
CA THR A 199 -1.94 -15.79 -9.48
C THR A 199 -2.45 -14.36 -9.48
N LEU A 200 -1.66 -13.39 -9.96
CA LEU A 200 -2.07 -11.99 -10.08
C LEU A 200 -3.25 -11.81 -11.04
N ALA A 201 -3.30 -12.55 -12.15
CA ALA A 201 -4.44 -12.51 -13.07
C ALA A 201 -5.73 -13.04 -12.40
N TRP A 202 -5.64 -14.15 -11.67
CA TRP A 202 -6.77 -14.66 -10.88
C TRP A 202 -7.21 -13.67 -9.80
N MET A 203 -6.27 -13.09 -9.05
CA MET A 203 -6.57 -12.06 -8.05
C MET A 203 -7.27 -10.85 -8.68
N GLY A 204 -6.77 -10.35 -9.83
CA GLY A 204 -7.37 -9.23 -10.55
C GLY A 204 -8.79 -9.53 -11.06
N GLY A 205 -9.03 -10.75 -11.56
CA GLY A 205 -10.35 -11.21 -11.94
C GLY A 205 -11.32 -11.28 -10.76
N CYS A 206 -10.89 -11.91 -9.66
CA CYS A 206 -11.67 -11.97 -8.42
C CYS A 206 -11.97 -10.56 -7.87
N CYS A 207 -10.97 -9.67 -7.83
CA CYS A 207 -11.16 -8.29 -7.39
C CYS A 207 -12.21 -7.56 -8.22
N SER A 208 -12.22 -7.74 -9.54
CA SER A 208 -13.17 -7.07 -10.44
C SER A 208 -14.61 -7.53 -10.16
N VAL A 209 -14.83 -8.85 -9.99
CA VAL A 209 -16.16 -9.40 -9.70
C VAL A 209 -16.61 -9.01 -8.29
N LEU A 210 -15.74 -9.18 -7.28
CA LEU A 210 -16.07 -8.86 -5.89
C LEU A 210 -16.29 -7.37 -5.68
N TYR A 211 -15.60 -6.51 -6.44
CA TYR A 211 -15.82 -5.07 -6.40
C TYR A 211 -17.21 -4.68 -6.92
N CYS A 212 -17.67 -5.29 -8.02
CA CYS A 212 -19.05 -5.12 -8.46
C CYS A 212 -20.04 -5.52 -7.35
N GLY A 213 -19.83 -6.69 -6.73
CA GLY A 213 -20.64 -7.12 -5.60
C GLY A 213 -20.64 -6.14 -4.44
N LEU A 214 -19.46 -5.57 -4.12
CA LEU A 214 -19.28 -4.60 -3.04
C LEU A 214 -20.10 -3.31 -3.27
N VAL A 215 -20.14 -2.81 -4.51
CA VAL A 215 -20.90 -1.59 -4.84
C VAL A 215 -22.41 -1.87 -4.95
N TYR A 216 -22.82 -3.05 -5.43
CA TYR A 216 -24.24 -3.37 -5.57
C TYR A 216 -24.92 -3.85 -4.27
N MET A 217 -24.15 -4.32 -3.29
CA MET A 217 -24.69 -4.93 -2.08
C MET A 217 -25.29 -3.89 -1.14
N GLN A 218 -26.62 -3.94 -1.00
CA GLN A 218 -27.38 -3.02 -0.14
C GLN A 218 -27.59 -3.57 1.29
N HIS A 219 -27.46 -4.89 1.48
CA HIS A 219 -27.67 -5.50 2.79
C HIS A 219 -26.39 -5.37 3.65
N PRO A 220 -26.45 -4.87 4.90
CA PRO A 220 -25.30 -4.60 5.75
C PRO A 220 -24.32 -5.78 5.90
N ALA A 221 -24.82 -6.96 6.26
CA ALA A 221 -23.97 -8.14 6.42
C ALA A 221 -23.34 -8.59 5.08
N GLY A 222 -24.08 -8.48 3.97
CA GLY A 222 -23.57 -8.75 2.63
C GLY A 222 -22.47 -7.76 2.22
N ALA A 223 -22.64 -6.48 2.52
CA ALA A 223 -21.67 -5.43 2.24
C ALA A 223 -20.34 -5.69 2.97
N ILE A 224 -20.39 -6.06 4.26
CA ILE A 224 -19.21 -6.45 5.04
C ILE A 224 -18.55 -7.72 4.48
N ALA A 225 -19.35 -8.73 4.11
CA ALA A 225 -18.82 -9.97 3.51
C ALA A 225 -18.14 -9.71 2.15
N MET A 226 -18.73 -8.86 1.29
CA MET A 226 -18.14 -8.46 0.01
C MET A 226 -16.87 -7.65 0.21
N LEU A 227 -16.84 -6.75 1.19
CA LEU A 227 -15.63 -6.00 1.54
C LEU A 227 -14.51 -6.93 2.00
N PHE A 228 -14.81 -7.86 2.90
CA PHE A 228 -13.85 -8.85 3.38
C PHE A 228 -13.27 -9.67 2.21
N ALA A 229 -14.15 -10.22 1.36
CA ALA A 229 -13.75 -11.02 0.21
C ALA A 229 -12.91 -10.22 -0.80
N PHE A 230 -13.29 -8.97 -1.10
CA PHE A 230 -12.54 -8.07 -1.97
C PHE A 230 -11.15 -7.75 -1.40
N ALA A 231 -11.08 -7.35 -0.14
CA ALA A 231 -9.81 -7.03 0.52
C ALA A 231 -8.88 -8.26 0.60
N PHE A 232 -9.45 -9.42 0.88
CA PHE A 232 -8.74 -10.69 0.88
C PHE A 232 -8.16 -11.03 -0.49
N ALA A 233 -8.94 -10.91 -1.56
CA ALA A 233 -8.49 -11.14 -2.94
C ALA A 233 -7.42 -10.12 -3.40
N MET A 234 -7.51 -8.86 -2.95
CA MET A 234 -6.57 -7.79 -3.32
C MET A 234 -5.25 -7.86 -2.56
N ALA A 235 -5.24 -8.43 -1.35
CA ALA A 235 -4.16 -8.31 -0.36
C ALA A 235 -2.77 -8.69 -0.87
N GLY A 236 -2.68 -9.74 -1.68
CA GLY A 236 -1.42 -10.25 -2.21
C GLY A 236 -0.93 -9.55 -3.47
N VAL A 237 -1.75 -8.72 -4.12
CA VAL A 237 -1.40 -8.18 -5.45
C VAL A 237 -0.10 -7.36 -5.40
N ASN A 238 0.01 -6.43 -4.47
CA ASN A 238 1.22 -5.59 -4.34
C ASN A 238 2.48 -6.40 -4.01
N PRO A 239 2.54 -7.14 -2.89
CA PRO A 239 3.75 -7.87 -2.52
C PRO A 239 4.16 -8.93 -3.55
N ILE A 240 3.21 -9.61 -4.19
CA ILE A 240 3.48 -10.61 -5.22
C ILE A 240 4.00 -9.96 -6.50
N ALA A 241 3.43 -8.81 -6.92
CA ALA A 241 3.88 -8.07 -8.10
C ALA A 241 5.31 -7.55 -7.93
N VAL A 242 5.63 -6.96 -6.77
CA VAL A 242 6.98 -6.49 -6.45
C VAL A 242 7.97 -7.66 -6.38
N ALA A 243 7.58 -8.80 -5.80
CA ALA A 243 8.40 -10.00 -5.81
C ALA A 243 8.66 -10.52 -7.24
N GLY A 244 7.64 -10.46 -8.11
CA GLY A 244 7.68 -10.85 -9.52
C GLY A 244 8.47 -9.91 -10.43
N ALA A 245 8.81 -8.72 -9.97
CA ALA A 245 9.67 -7.79 -10.69
C ALA A 245 11.08 -8.37 -10.97
N GLY A 246 11.50 -9.39 -10.20
CA GLY A 246 12.70 -10.16 -10.45
C GLY A 246 13.99 -9.50 -9.96
N ARG A 247 15.13 -10.20 -10.20
CA ARG A 247 16.46 -9.70 -9.81
C ARG A 247 16.97 -8.57 -10.71
N GLU A 248 16.46 -8.51 -11.92
CA GLU A 248 16.84 -7.52 -12.94
C GLU A 248 16.46 -6.09 -12.52
N MET A 249 15.41 -5.94 -11.70
CA MET A 249 15.03 -4.63 -11.18
C MET A 249 15.83 -4.30 -9.92
N ASN A 250 16.77 -3.41 -10.09
CA ASN A 250 17.66 -2.90 -9.05
C ASN A 250 16.99 -1.80 -8.18
N ALA A 251 17.72 -1.26 -7.20
CA ALA A 251 17.22 -0.21 -6.32
C ALA A 251 16.75 1.05 -7.07
N THR A 252 17.44 1.40 -8.17
CA THR A 252 17.09 2.58 -8.99
C THR A 252 15.76 2.37 -9.71
N SER A 253 15.56 1.20 -10.32
CA SER A 253 14.29 0.90 -11.01
C SER A 253 13.10 0.83 -10.04
N LEU A 254 13.27 0.22 -8.87
CA LEU A 254 12.24 0.22 -7.82
C LEU A 254 11.98 1.64 -7.27
N GLY A 255 13.04 2.45 -7.14
CA GLY A 255 12.94 3.85 -6.72
C GLY A 255 12.14 4.73 -7.69
N VAL A 256 12.01 4.34 -8.96
CA VAL A 256 11.15 5.00 -9.95
C VAL A 256 9.77 4.31 -10.02
N MET A 257 9.74 2.98 -10.06
CA MET A 257 8.52 2.19 -10.18
C MET A 257 7.50 2.47 -9.08
N LEU A 258 7.95 2.41 -7.81
CA LEU A 258 7.02 2.51 -6.68
C LEU A 258 6.39 3.90 -6.53
N PRO A 259 7.11 5.04 -6.67
CA PRO A 259 6.49 6.36 -6.69
C PRO A 259 5.54 6.55 -7.87
N VAL A 260 5.91 6.12 -9.10
CA VAL A 260 5.04 6.22 -10.28
C VAL A 260 3.76 5.40 -10.08
N ALA A 261 3.89 4.18 -9.58
CA ALA A 261 2.74 3.36 -9.21
C ALA A 261 1.88 4.00 -8.10
N GLY A 262 2.52 4.71 -7.16
CA GLY A 262 1.85 5.44 -6.08
C GLY A 262 0.94 6.58 -6.55
N ILE A 263 1.16 7.12 -7.76
CA ILE A 263 0.28 8.16 -8.34
C ILE A 263 -1.15 7.65 -8.48
N GLY A 264 -1.34 6.35 -8.71
CA GLY A 264 -2.66 5.72 -8.75
C GLY A 264 -3.48 5.94 -7.48
N ALA A 265 -2.81 5.91 -6.31
CA ALA A 265 -3.43 6.18 -5.02
C ALA A 265 -3.92 7.63 -4.83
N ILE A 266 -3.49 8.55 -5.67
CA ILE A 266 -3.90 9.95 -5.66
C ILE A 266 -4.98 10.18 -6.72
N VAL A 267 -4.70 9.75 -7.95
CA VAL A 267 -5.55 10.05 -9.12
C VAL A 267 -6.93 9.42 -8.99
N MET A 268 -7.01 8.16 -8.58
CA MET A 268 -8.30 7.45 -8.60
C MET A 268 -9.26 7.94 -7.50
N PRO A 269 -8.88 8.12 -6.23
CA PRO A 269 -9.78 8.70 -5.22
C PRO A 269 -10.22 10.11 -5.57
N TRP A 270 -9.33 10.93 -6.15
CA TRP A 270 -9.68 12.25 -6.64
C TRP A 270 -10.71 12.18 -7.79
N LEU A 271 -10.50 11.29 -8.76
CA LEU A 271 -11.42 11.11 -9.88
C LEU A 271 -12.82 10.67 -9.42
N ILE A 272 -12.88 9.75 -8.43
CA ILE A 272 -14.14 9.35 -7.81
C ILE A 272 -14.87 10.55 -7.24
N GLY A 273 -14.17 11.44 -6.52
CA GLY A 273 -14.76 12.66 -5.96
C GLY A 273 -15.32 13.58 -7.04
N VAL A 274 -14.52 13.87 -8.08
CA VAL A 274 -14.95 14.71 -9.22
C VAL A 274 -16.18 14.14 -9.93
N ILE A 275 -16.27 12.83 -10.08
CA ILE A 275 -17.42 12.16 -10.71
C ILE A 275 -18.60 12.16 -9.75
N ALA A 276 -18.37 11.89 -8.46
CA ALA A 276 -19.42 11.89 -7.44
C ALA A 276 -20.14 13.24 -7.34
N ASP A 277 -19.39 14.34 -7.42
CA ASP A 277 -19.94 15.70 -7.39
C ASP A 277 -20.85 16.03 -8.61
N ARG A 278 -20.63 15.35 -9.74
CA ARG A 278 -21.39 15.61 -10.99
C ARG A 278 -22.56 14.65 -11.22
N VAL A 279 -22.37 13.37 -10.95
CA VAL A 279 -23.31 12.31 -11.33
C VAL A 279 -23.61 11.33 -10.19
N GLY A 280 -23.21 11.64 -8.97
CA GLY A 280 -23.48 10.88 -7.77
C GLY A 280 -22.40 9.87 -7.37
N LEU A 281 -22.36 9.57 -6.07
CA LEU A 281 -21.29 8.77 -5.46
C LEU A 281 -21.28 7.32 -5.96
N VAL A 282 -22.44 6.74 -6.24
CA VAL A 282 -22.52 5.37 -6.80
C VAL A 282 -21.74 5.26 -8.13
N THR A 283 -21.96 6.22 -9.04
CA THR A 283 -21.25 6.26 -10.32
C THR A 283 -19.77 6.49 -10.13
N GLY A 284 -19.38 7.39 -9.20
CA GLY A 284 -17.99 7.61 -8.81
C GLY A 284 -17.33 6.31 -8.34
N MET A 285 -17.99 5.58 -7.44
CA MET A 285 -17.49 4.30 -6.94
C MET A 285 -17.31 3.26 -8.06
N PHE A 286 -18.25 3.19 -9.04
CA PHE A 286 -18.10 2.26 -10.18
C PHE A 286 -16.84 2.52 -11.01
N CYS A 287 -16.34 3.75 -11.08
CA CYS A 287 -15.10 4.04 -11.81
C CYS A 287 -13.89 3.26 -11.26
N ASN A 288 -13.92 2.88 -9.97
CA ASN A 288 -12.85 2.05 -9.39
C ASN A 288 -12.84 0.59 -9.91
N LEU A 289 -13.82 0.19 -10.70
CA LEU A 289 -13.76 -1.06 -11.46
C LEU A 289 -12.65 -1.02 -12.54
N ILE A 290 -12.36 0.17 -13.07
CA ILE A 290 -11.32 0.36 -14.09
C ILE A 290 -9.97 -0.14 -13.59
N PRO A 291 -9.42 0.32 -12.46
CA PRO A 291 -8.16 -0.20 -11.95
C PRO A 291 -8.26 -1.67 -11.49
N CYS A 292 -9.41 -2.16 -10.99
CA CYS A 292 -9.57 -3.59 -10.69
C CYS A 292 -9.38 -4.46 -11.94
N VAL A 293 -10.03 -4.11 -13.05
CA VAL A 293 -9.86 -4.76 -14.37
C VAL A 293 -8.43 -4.54 -14.88
N GLY A 294 -7.85 -3.37 -14.64
CA GLY A 294 -6.47 -3.05 -14.98
C GLY A 294 -5.46 -4.03 -14.38
N ILE A 295 -5.65 -4.47 -13.14
CA ILE A 295 -4.81 -5.52 -12.50
C ILE A 295 -4.83 -6.80 -13.34
N LEU A 296 -6.02 -7.26 -13.75
CA LEU A 296 -6.17 -8.45 -14.60
C LEU A 296 -5.49 -8.26 -15.95
N VAL A 297 -5.77 -7.14 -16.63
CA VAL A 297 -5.24 -6.84 -17.97
C VAL A 297 -3.71 -6.80 -17.95
N PHE A 298 -3.10 -6.04 -17.05
CA PHE A 298 -1.64 -5.97 -16.95
C PHE A 298 -1.02 -7.32 -16.60
N SER A 299 -1.63 -8.11 -15.71
CA SER A 299 -1.15 -9.46 -15.39
C SER A 299 -1.15 -10.37 -16.62
N VAL A 300 -2.21 -10.35 -17.42
CA VAL A 300 -2.31 -11.11 -18.68
C VAL A 300 -1.30 -10.63 -19.72
N LEU A 301 -1.10 -9.31 -19.84
CA LEU A 301 -0.09 -8.75 -20.74
C LEU A 301 1.32 -9.18 -20.38
N ILE A 302 1.65 -9.23 -19.07
CA ILE A 302 2.95 -9.73 -18.60
C ILE A 302 3.11 -11.22 -18.94
N LEU A 303 2.07 -12.04 -18.75
CA LEU A 303 2.11 -13.46 -19.13
C LEU A 303 2.37 -13.63 -20.63
N LYS A 304 1.68 -12.86 -21.47
CA LYS A 304 1.91 -12.88 -22.93
C LYS A 304 3.32 -12.42 -23.31
N TYR A 305 3.83 -11.39 -22.62
CA TYR A 305 5.19 -10.89 -22.84
C TYR A 305 6.24 -11.96 -22.49
N GLN A 306 6.06 -12.64 -21.35
CA GLN A 306 6.98 -13.73 -20.92
C GLN A 306 6.91 -14.96 -21.81
N ALA A 307 5.78 -15.24 -22.46
CA ALA A 307 5.65 -16.36 -23.38
C ALA A 307 6.31 -16.10 -24.74
N LYS A 308 6.62 -14.82 -25.07
CA LYS A 308 7.25 -14.44 -26.34
C LYS A 308 8.76 -14.29 -26.25
N ASN A 309 9.28 -14.09 -25.03
CA ASN A 309 10.69 -13.89 -24.74
C ASN A 309 11.21 -15.02 -23.80
#